data_96d4235635eae625aa680d8e3e9c2088
#
_entry.id   96d4235635eae625aa680d8e3e9c2088
#
_cell.length_a   1.000
_cell.length_b   1.000
_cell.length_c   1.000
_cell.angle_alpha   90.00
_cell.angle_beta   90.00
_cell.angle_gamma   90.00
#
_symmetry.space_group_name_H-M   'P 1'
#
loop_
_entity.id
_entity.type
_entity.pdbx_description
1 polymer ?
#
loop_
_entity_poly.entity_id
_entity_poly.type
_entity_poly.pdbx_seq_one_letter_code
_entity_poly.pdbx_strand_id
1 'polypeptide(L)'
;RRQRQMCIRDRLGIYLLNPLMYKLERLIFQGSTTHQFTGGANLLSAVIVLAIMILPTVINISETSIRAVPAGIKSSSLALGASHAQTIFRSILPAAKSGIVTAIVLGVGRAIGEAMAITLVSGSSVNVPLPFNSVRFLTTAIVSEMGYSSGLHRQVLFTIGLVLFVFIMILSLIHI
;
A
#
# COMPACT_ATOMS: atom_id res chain seq x y z
N ARG A 1 -18.91 7.63 -8.98
CA ARG A 1 -18.16 6.42 -9.41
C ARG A 1 -16.98 6.09 -8.48
N ARG A 2 -16.16 7.06 -8.01
CA ARG A 2 -15.02 6.80 -7.09
C ARG A 2 -15.45 6.21 -5.74
N GLN A 3 -16.51 6.73 -5.12
CA GLN A 3 -17.01 6.21 -3.82
C GLN A 3 -17.52 4.77 -3.91
N ARG A 4 -18.19 4.38 -5.00
CA ARG A 4 -18.61 2.99 -5.22
C ARG A 4 -17.40 2.04 -5.33
N GLN A 5 -16.33 2.46 -5.98
CA GLN A 5 -15.11 1.64 -6.09
C GLN A 5 -14.38 1.46 -4.77
N MET A 6 -14.36 2.47 -3.88
CA MET A 6 -13.82 2.34 -2.53
C MET A 6 -14.64 1.32 -1.73
N CYS A 7 -15.95 1.45 -1.71
CA CYS A 7 -16.83 0.56 -0.94
C CYS A 7 -16.77 -0.91 -1.41
N ILE A 8 -16.56 -1.15 -2.71
CA ILE A 8 -16.40 -2.50 -3.27
C ILE A 8 -15.07 -3.11 -2.84
N ARG A 9 -13.98 -2.33 -2.81
CA ARG A 9 -12.65 -2.78 -2.40
C ARG A 9 -12.60 -3.15 -0.92
N ASP A 10 -13.19 -2.32 -0.05
CA ASP A 10 -13.25 -2.57 1.39
C ASP A 10 -14.05 -3.84 1.70
N ARG A 11 -15.17 -4.03 1.00
CA ARG A 11 -15.97 -5.25 1.10
C ARG A 11 -15.24 -6.48 0.58
N LEU A 12 -14.46 -6.35 -0.48
CA LEU A 12 -13.66 -7.44 -1.05
C LEU A 12 -12.59 -7.91 -0.05
N GLY A 13 -11.97 -6.99 0.68
CA GLY A 13 -11.05 -7.32 1.78
C GLY A 13 -11.73 -8.14 2.87
N ILE A 14 -12.89 -7.70 3.36
CA ILE A 14 -13.60 -8.36 4.46
C ILE A 14 -14.21 -9.70 4.04
N TYR A 15 -14.93 -9.73 2.91
CA TYR A 15 -15.71 -10.92 2.52
C TYR A 15 -14.92 -11.98 1.78
N LEU A 16 -13.84 -11.62 1.10
CA LEU A 16 -13.04 -12.56 0.33
C LEU A 16 -11.71 -12.90 1.00
N LEU A 17 -10.96 -11.89 1.45
CA LEU A 17 -9.63 -12.08 2.03
C LEU A 17 -9.67 -12.64 3.45
N ASN A 18 -10.50 -12.10 4.34
CA ASN A 18 -10.57 -12.59 5.72
C ASN A 18 -10.92 -14.08 5.82
N PRO A 19 -11.95 -14.63 5.15
CA PRO A 19 -12.25 -16.06 5.22
C PRO A 19 -11.17 -16.93 4.55
N LEU A 20 -10.51 -16.42 3.50
CA LEU A 20 -9.40 -17.11 2.84
C LEU A 20 -8.19 -17.20 3.78
N MET A 21 -7.85 -16.09 4.43
CA MET A 21 -6.74 -16.02 5.37
C MET A 21 -7.01 -16.82 6.64
N TYR A 22 -8.25 -16.87 7.12
CA TYR A 22 -8.64 -17.73 8.22
C TYR A 22 -8.46 -19.22 7.89
N LYS A 23 -8.84 -19.65 6.68
CA LYS A 23 -8.59 -21.03 6.23
C LYS A 23 -7.09 -21.32 6.13
N LEU A 24 -6.30 -20.38 5.63
CA LEU A 24 -4.86 -20.51 5.49
C LEU A 24 -4.16 -20.58 6.86
N GLU A 25 -4.57 -19.72 7.80
CA GLU A 25 -4.10 -19.72 9.18
C GLU A 25 -4.40 -21.06 9.85
N ARG A 26 -5.59 -21.60 9.67
CA ARG A 26 -6.01 -22.88 10.22
C ARG A 26 -5.26 -24.07 9.62
N LEU A 27 -4.91 -24.00 8.32
CA LEU A 27 -4.08 -25.03 7.66
C LEU A 27 -2.64 -25.04 8.15
N ILE A 28 -2.04 -23.84 8.36
CA ILE A 28 -0.65 -23.71 8.77
C ILE A 28 -0.46 -24.04 10.25
N PHE A 29 -1.41 -23.64 11.11
CA PHE A 29 -1.32 -23.77 12.57
C PHE A 29 -2.19 -24.89 13.15
N GLN A 30 -2.51 -25.91 12.39
CA GLN A 30 -3.38 -27.06 12.77
C GLN A 30 -2.87 -27.91 13.98
N GLY A 31 -1.79 -27.56 14.61
CA GLY A 31 -1.26 -28.27 15.78
C GLY A 31 -0.66 -27.38 16.85
N SER A 32 -0.76 -26.07 16.71
CA SER A 32 -0.14 -25.12 17.60
C SER A 32 -1.13 -24.62 18.65
N THR A 33 -0.91 -25.01 19.91
CA THR A 33 -1.73 -24.57 21.05
C THR A 33 -1.41 -23.15 21.52
N THR A 34 -0.36 -22.54 20.98
CA THR A 34 0.15 -21.22 21.42
C THR A 34 -0.29 -20.07 20.52
N HIS A 35 -0.86 -20.35 19.34
CA HIS A 35 -1.25 -19.33 18.38
C HIS A 35 -2.70 -18.88 18.62
N GLN A 36 -2.89 -17.58 18.84
CA GLN A 36 -4.23 -16.98 18.94
C GLN A 36 -4.79 -16.76 17.53
N PHE A 37 -5.85 -17.48 17.18
CA PHE A 37 -6.53 -17.31 15.91
C PHE A 37 -7.13 -15.90 15.79
N THR A 38 -6.75 -15.16 14.75
CA THR A 38 -7.12 -13.76 14.54
C THR A 38 -8.42 -13.60 13.74
N GLY A 39 -9.07 -14.70 13.35
CA GLY A 39 -10.28 -14.64 12.52
C GLY A 39 -10.02 -14.12 11.10
N GLY A 40 -8.77 -14.16 10.63
CA GLY A 40 -8.35 -13.66 9.32
C GLY A 40 -7.95 -12.17 9.30
N ALA A 41 -8.13 -11.45 10.40
CA ALA A 41 -7.70 -10.07 10.53
C ALA A 41 -6.24 -10.03 11.03
N ASN A 42 -5.29 -10.11 10.11
CA ASN A 42 -3.87 -10.22 10.39
C ASN A 42 -3.03 -9.28 9.50
N LEU A 43 -1.75 -9.13 9.84
CA LEU A 43 -0.81 -8.27 9.12
C LEU A 43 -0.74 -8.63 7.63
N LEU A 44 -0.70 -9.91 7.31
CA LEU A 44 -0.57 -10.37 5.91
C LEU A 44 -1.79 -10.00 5.09
N SER A 45 -3.00 -10.12 5.64
CA SER A 45 -4.24 -9.67 5.01
C SER A 45 -4.21 -8.16 4.73
N ALA A 46 -3.75 -7.35 5.69
CA ALA A 46 -3.63 -5.91 5.53
C ALA A 46 -2.63 -5.53 4.41
N VAL A 47 -1.49 -6.20 4.33
CA VAL A 47 -0.48 -5.97 3.29
C VAL A 47 -1.02 -6.30 1.90
N ILE A 48 -1.75 -7.41 1.74
CA ILE A 48 -2.35 -7.80 0.46
C ILE A 48 -3.41 -6.76 0.01
N VAL A 49 -4.28 -6.32 0.93
CA VAL A 49 -5.29 -5.29 0.61
C VAL A 49 -4.62 -3.99 0.18
N LEU A 50 -3.60 -3.55 0.92
CA LEU A 50 -2.83 -2.36 0.56
C LEU A 50 -2.18 -2.48 -0.81
N ALA A 51 -1.54 -3.61 -1.10
CA ALA A 51 -0.92 -3.86 -2.40
C ALA A 51 -1.93 -3.73 -3.53
N ILE A 52 -3.10 -4.36 -3.41
CA ILE A 52 -4.18 -4.28 -4.41
C ILE A 52 -4.69 -2.84 -4.57
N MET A 53 -4.76 -2.06 -3.49
CA MET A 53 -5.23 -0.68 -3.54
C MET A 53 -4.23 0.28 -4.18
N ILE A 54 -2.93 0.06 -4.00
CA ILE A 54 -1.88 0.92 -4.51
C ILE A 54 -1.59 0.64 -5.98
N LEU A 55 -1.70 -0.61 -6.40
CA LEU A 55 -1.36 -1.10 -7.73
C LEU A 55 -1.96 -0.25 -8.87
N PRO A 56 -3.26 0.10 -8.91
CA PRO A 56 -3.83 0.93 -9.96
C PRO A 56 -3.21 2.33 -10.01
N THR A 57 -2.85 2.90 -8.86
CA THR A 57 -2.24 4.23 -8.81
C THR A 57 -0.84 4.20 -9.41
N VAL A 58 -0.02 3.22 -9.02
CA VAL A 58 1.36 3.05 -9.53
C VAL A 58 1.33 2.76 -11.04
N ILE A 59 0.44 1.86 -11.48
CA ILE A 59 0.32 1.51 -12.91
C ILE A 59 -0.06 2.74 -13.75
N ASN A 60 -1.08 3.49 -13.36
CA ASN A 60 -1.56 4.62 -14.14
C ASN A 60 -0.49 5.73 -14.27
N ILE A 61 0.23 6.03 -13.19
CA ILE A 61 1.28 7.05 -13.22
C ILE A 61 2.49 6.56 -14.00
N SER A 62 2.89 5.29 -13.84
CA SER A 62 3.98 4.69 -14.61
C SER A 62 3.64 4.64 -16.10
N GLU A 63 2.42 4.29 -16.47
CA GLU A 63 1.96 4.31 -17.86
C GLU A 63 2.03 5.71 -18.47
N THR A 64 1.55 6.70 -17.73
CA THR A 64 1.61 8.11 -18.18
C THR A 64 3.05 8.55 -18.38
N SER A 65 3.96 8.16 -17.49
CA SER A 65 5.38 8.49 -17.58
C SER A 65 6.06 7.83 -18.79
N ILE A 66 5.71 6.59 -19.08
CA ILE A 66 6.22 5.86 -20.25
C ILE A 66 5.69 6.49 -21.55
N ARG A 67 4.41 6.89 -21.57
CA ARG A 67 3.80 7.56 -22.73
C ARG A 67 4.33 8.97 -22.97
N ALA A 68 4.83 9.63 -21.94
CA ALA A 68 5.43 10.96 -22.03
C ALA A 68 6.82 10.96 -22.70
N VAL A 69 7.45 9.80 -22.88
CA VAL A 69 8.75 9.69 -23.58
C VAL A 69 8.58 10.10 -25.04
N PRO A 70 9.41 11.05 -25.55
CA PRO A 70 9.32 11.55 -26.92
C PRO A 70 9.41 10.43 -27.96
N ALA A 71 8.54 10.46 -28.96
CA ALA A 71 8.50 9.46 -30.04
C ALA A 71 9.81 9.37 -30.82
N GLY A 72 10.60 10.46 -30.87
CA GLY A 72 11.92 10.50 -31.47
C GLY A 72 12.91 9.49 -30.88
N ILE A 73 12.87 9.24 -29.58
CA ILE A 73 13.74 8.24 -28.93
C ILE A 73 13.43 6.84 -29.46
N LYS A 74 12.14 6.53 -29.63
CA LYS A 74 11.68 5.24 -30.16
C LYS A 74 12.09 5.07 -31.62
N SER A 75 11.83 6.07 -32.47
CA SER A 75 12.16 6.01 -33.89
C SER A 75 13.68 5.94 -34.15
N SER A 76 14.47 6.72 -33.41
CA SER A 76 15.93 6.68 -33.52
C SER A 76 16.52 5.33 -33.12
N SER A 77 16.03 4.70 -32.05
CA SER A 77 16.46 3.37 -31.62
C SER A 77 16.15 2.30 -32.67
N LEU A 78 14.96 2.36 -33.27
CA LEU A 78 14.56 1.44 -34.34
C LEU A 78 15.37 1.68 -35.63
N ALA A 79 15.70 2.92 -35.98
CA ALA A 79 16.54 3.27 -37.14
C ALA A 79 17.95 2.73 -37.01
N LEU A 80 18.48 2.57 -35.79
CA LEU A 80 19.76 1.95 -35.49
C LEU A 80 19.71 0.41 -35.54
N GLY A 81 18.58 -0.18 -35.92
CA GLY A 81 18.42 -1.63 -36.04
C GLY A 81 18.08 -2.36 -34.74
N ALA A 82 17.71 -1.64 -33.68
CA ALA A 82 17.30 -2.27 -32.46
C ALA A 82 15.90 -2.94 -32.61
N SER A 83 15.72 -4.11 -31.99
CA SER A 83 14.39 -4.74 -31.93
C SER A 83 13.43 -3.96 -31.05
N HIS A 84 12.10 -4.14 -31.22
CA HIS A 84 11.09 -3.49 -30.38
C HIS A 84 11.32 -3.76 -28.88
N ALA A 85 11.68 -4.97 -28.50
CA ALA A 85 11.97 -5.32 -27.11
C ALA A 85 13.20 -4.56 -26.59
N GLN A 86 14.29 -4.53 -27.38
CA GLN A 86 15.49 -3.76 -27.02
C GLN A 86 15.22 -2.27 -26.87
N THR A 87 14.41 -1.70 -27.77
CA THR A 87 14.00 -0.29 -27.68
C THR A 87 13.24 -0.01 -26.38
N ILE A 88 12.33 -0.89 -25.98
CA ILE A 88 11.55 -0.70 -24.73
C ILE A 88 12.48 -0.77 -23.52
N PHE A 89 13.28 -1.83 -23.38
CA PHE A 89 14.07 -2.06 -22.16
C PHE A 89 15.32 -1.20 -22.06
N ARG A 90 15.95 -0.84 -23.19
CA ARG A 90 17.23 -0.10 -23.21
C ARG A 90 17.07 1.40 -23.47
N SER A 91 15.96 1.85 -24.06
CA SER A 91 15.76 3.27 -24.40
C SER A 91 14.58 3.88 -23.69
N ILE A 92 13.38 3.29 -23.79
CA ILE A 92 12.15 3.90 -23.25
C ILE A 92 12.09 3.78 -21.73
N LEU A 93 12.35 2.60 -21.18
CA LEU A 93 12.27 2.35 -19.74
C LEU A 93 13.29 3.18 -18.93
N PRO A 94 14.57 3.28 -19.34
CA PRO A 94 15.50 4.19 -18.68
C PRO A 94 15.13 5.67 -18.81
N ALA A 95 14.57 6.09 -19.93
CA ALA A 95 14.10 7.46 -20.14
C ALA A 95 12.90 7.80 -19.23
N ALA A 96 12.02 6.83 -18.97
CA ALA A 96 10.86 6.99 -18.07
C ALA A 96 11.17 6.73 -16.59
N LYS A 97 12.42 6.37 -16.23
CA LYS A 97 12.80 5.92 -14.89
C LYS A 97 12.37 6.89 -13.78
N SER A 98 12.60 8.18 -13.95
CA SER A 98 12.23 9.21 -12.96
C SER A 98 10.73 9.20 -12.68
N GLY A 99 9.90 9.15 -13.71
CA GLY A 99 8.45 9.10 -13.54
C GLY A 99 7.95 7.79 -12.91
N ILE A 100 8.59 6.66 -13.17
CA ILE A 100 8.24 5.38 -12.55
C ILE A 100 8.59 5.41 -11.05
N VAL A 101 9.75 5.97 -10.69
CA VAL A 101 10.14 6.10 -9.28
C VAL A 101 9.18 7.06 -8.56
N THR A 102 8.76 8.16 -9.20
CA THR A 102 7.71 9.06 -8.67
C THR A 102 6.41 8.29 -8.41
N ALA A 103 6.00 7.43 -9.33
CA ALA A 103 4.80 6.60 -9.17
C ALA A 103 4.88 5.70 -7.93
N ILE A 104 6.03 5.08 -7.69
CA ILE A 104 6.27 4.22 -6.53
C ILE A 104 6.22 5.03 -5.24
N VAL A 105 6.93 6.17 -5.17
CA VAL A 105 6.94 7.03 -3.98
C VAL A 105 5.55 7.54 -3.64
N LEU A 106 4.78 7.96 -4.65
CA LEU A 106 3.40 8.39 -4.44
C LEU A 106 2.50 7.23 -3.97
N GLY A 107 2.72 6.03 -4.50
CA GLY A 107 2.05 4.81 -4.04
C GLY A 107 2.35 4.50 -2.58
N VAL A 108 3.62 4.56 -2.18
CA VAL A 108 4.05 4.35 -0.78
C VAL A 108 3.47 5.42 0.14
N GLY A 109 3.51 6.70 -0.24
CA GLY A 109 2.91 7.78 0.54
C GLY A 109 1.41 7.57 0.77
N ARG A 110 0.69 7.09 -0.26
CA ARG A 110 -0.71 6.72 -0.15
C ARG A 110 -0.93 5.52 0.78
N ALA A 111 -0.05 4.50 0.73
CA ALA A 111 -0.12 3.34 1.62
C ALA A 111 0.02 3.73 3.09
N ILE A 112 0.98 4.60 3.39
CA ILE A 112 1.22 5.07 4.77
C ILE A 112 0.02 5.87 5.29
N GLY A 113 -0.67 6.61 4.42
CA GLY A 113 -1.87 7.38 4.78
C GLY A 113 -3.17 6.57 4.86
N GLU A 114 -3.18 5.31 4.43
CA GLU A 114 -4.40 4.50 4.44
C GLU A 114 -4.72 4.02 5.86
N ALA A 115 -5.89 4.36 6.36
CA ALA A 115 -6.32 3.97 7.70
C ALA A 115 -7.59 3.13 7.69
N MET A 116 -8.60 3.53 6.90
CA MET A 116 -9.93 2.91 6.98
C MET A 116 -9.95 1.44 6.54
N ALA A 117 -9.38 1.12 5.38
CA ALA A 117 -9.34 -0.25 4.90
C ALA A 117 -8.50 -1.14 5.81
N ILE A 118 -7.40 -0.60 6.33
CA ILE A 118 -6.51 -1.34 7.24
C ILE A 118 -7.20 -1.63 8.57
N THR A 119 -7.94 -0.69 9.15
CA THR A 119 -8.67 -0.90 10.42
C THR A 119 -9.60 -2.11 10.37
N LEU A 120 -10.21 -2.35 9.20
CA LEU A 120 -11.14 -3.45 8.99
C LEU A 120 -10.47 -4.83 8.80
N VAL A 121 -9.20 -4.85 8.40
CA VAL A 121 -8.52 -6.07 7.95
C VAL A 121 -7.30 -6.44 8.80
N SER A 122 -6.71 -5.49 9.54
CA SER A 122 -5.50 -5.74 10.35
C SER A 122 -5.77 -6.23 11.77
N GLY A 123 -7.01 -6.08 12.22
CA GLY A 123 -7.36 -6.37 13.61
C GLY A 123 -7.04 -5.21 14.54
N SER A 124 -6.78 -4.71 15.36
CA SER A 124 -6.46 -3.58 16.25
C SER A 124 -5.74 -4.00 17.52
N SER A 125 -5.14 -5.18 17.53
CA SER A 125 -4.42 -5.67 18.71
C SER A 125 -2.97 -5.21 18.71
N VAL A 126 -2.44 -4.89 19.91
CA VAL A 126 -1.05 -4.50 20.09
C VAL A 126 -0.22 -5.77 20.29
N ASN A 127 0.20 -6.38 19.20
CA ASN A 127 1.02 -7.61 19.20
C ASN A 127 2.31 -7.39 18.41
N VAL A 128 3.24 -8.32 18.56
CA VAL A 128 4.45 -8.39 17.74
C VAL A 128 4.05 -8.57 16.27
N PRO A 129 4.62 -7.80 15.33
CA PRO A 129 4.25 -7.81 13.91
C PRO A 129 4.71 -9.10 13.22
N LEU A 130 4.03 -10.21 13.49
CA LEU A 130 4.15 -11.46 12.75
C LEU A 130 3.09 -11.53 11.65
N PRO A 131 3.34 -12.22 10.52
CA PRO A 131 2.44 -12.25 9.36
C PRO A 131 1.00 -12.64 9.68
N PHE A 132 0.80 -13.53 10.66
CA PHE A 132 -0.51 -14.04 11.08
C PHE A 132 -1.04 -13.41 12.37
N ASN A 133 -0.35 -12.43 12.93
CA ASN A 133 -0.84 -11.72 14.10
C ASN A 133 -1.68 -10.51 13.71
N SER A 134 -2.67 -10.22 14.55
CA SER A 134 -3.38 -8.95 14.51
C SER A 134 -2.45 -7.83 14.97
N VAL A 135 -2.37 -6.76 14.18
CA VAL A 135 -1.43 -5.65 14.42
C VAL A 135 -2.17 -4.32 14.36
N ARG A 136 -1.74 -3.38 15.19
CA ARG A 136 -2.25 -2.02 15.21
C ARG A 136 -1.27 -1.08 14.50
N PHE A 137 -1.72 -0.47 13.41
CA PHE A 137 -0.94 0.55 12.71
C PHE A 137 -1.11 1.93 13.36
N LEU A 138 -0.13 2.82 13.16
CA LEU A 138 -0.18 4.19 13.70
C LEU A 138 -1.39 4.97 13.17
N THR A 139 -1.69 4.84 11.90
CA THR A 139 -2.85 5.49 11.25
C THR A 139 -4.18 4.96 11.80
N THR A 140 -4.28 3.66 12.03
CA THR A 140 -5.49 3.05 12.60
C THR A 140 -5.69 3.45 14.05
N ALA A 141 -4.62 3.61 14.83
CA ALA A 141 -4.67 4.11 16.21
C ALA A 141 -5.25 5.53 16.25
N ILE A 142 -4.81 6.43 15.37
CA ILE A 142 -5.36 7.79 15.29
C ILE A 142 -6.85 7.75 14.99
N VAL A 143 -7.26 7.01 13.95
CA VAL A 143 -8.67 6.98 13.51
C VAL A 143 -9.58 6.35 14.56
N SER A 144 -9.14 5.28 15.23
CA SER A 144 -9.97 4.59 16.22
C SER A 144 -10.11 5.34 17.55
N GLU A 145 -9.09 6.08 17.97
CA GLU A 145 -9.05 6.65 19.32
C GLU A 145 -9.24 8.17 19.38
N MET A 146 -9.04 8.90 18.26
CA MET A 146 -9.12 10.36 18.25
C MET A 146 -10.45 10.89 18.72
N GLY A 147 -11.57 10.18 18.45
CA GLY A 147 -12.91 10.57 18.83
C GLY A 147 -13.21 10.48 20.34
N TYR A 148 -12.47 9.63 21.04
CA TYR A 148 -12.69 9.35 22.48
C TYR A 148 -11.55 9.84 23.37
N SER A 149 -10.45 10.28 22.77
CA SER A 149 -9.25 10.71 23.50
C SER A 149 -9.44 12.09 24.14
N SER A 150 -8.92 12.23 25.35
CA SER A 150 -8.88 13.51 26.10
C SER A 150 -7.51 13.72 26.75
N GLY A 151 -7.17 14.96 27.05
CA GLY A 151 -5.95 15.31 27.78
C GLY A 151 -4.66 14.84 27.08
N LEU A 152 -3.80 14.21 27.85
CA LEU A 152 -2.47 13.76 27.40
C LEU A 152 -2.55 12.75 26.24
N HIS A 153 -3.53 11.85 26.27
CA HIS A 153 -3.70 10.83 25.23
C HIS A 153 -3.98 11.46 23.86
N ARG A 154 -4.80 12.50 23.82
CA ARG A 154 -5.06 13.25 22.59
C ARG A 154 -3.81 13.94 22.05
N GLN A 155 -2.96 14.48 22.93
CA GLN A 155 -1.70 15.10 22.52
C GLN A 155 -0.75 14.08 21.89
N VAL A 156 -0.67 12.88 22.43
CA VAL A 156 0.13 11.78 21.87
C VAL A 156 -0.35 11.41 20.47
N LEU A 157 -1.66 11.30 20.24
CA LEU A 157 -2.21 11.00 18.91
C LEU A 157 -1.91 12.10 17.89
N PHE A 158 -1.98 13.38 18.31
CA PHE A 158 -1.54 14.50 17.46
C PHE A 158 -0.06 14.42 17.12
N THR A 159 0.78 14.06 18.08
CA THR A 159 2.23 13.90 17.85
C THR A 159 2.50 12.77 16.85
N ILE A 160 1.81 11.65 16.95
CA ILE A 160 1.90 10.55 15.98
C ILE A 160 1.50 11.02 14.58
N GLY A 161 0.40 11.77 14.47
CA GLY A 161 -0.05 12.36 13.20
C GLY A 161 0.99 13.32 12.60
N LEU A 162 1.60 14.16 13.43
CA LEU A 162 2.65 15.09 13.00
C LEU A 162 3.90 14.34 12.52
N VAL A 163 4.33 13.31 13.23
CA VAL A 163 5.47 12.47 12.82
C VAL A 163 5.19 11.80 11.48
N LEU A 164 4.02 11.23 11.29
CA LEU A 164 3.62 10.62 10.02
C LEU A 164 3.60 11.66 8.88
N PHE A 165 3.08 12.85 9.15
CA PHE A 165 3.06 13.94 8.16
C PHE A 165 4.48 14.34 7.75
N VAL A 166 5.37 14.58 8.72
CA VAL A 166 6.78 14.91 8.45
C VAL A 166 7.47 13.79 7.67
N PHE A 167 7.22 12.54 8.02
CA PHE A 167 7.80 11.39 7.33
C PHE A 167 7.36 11.32 5.86
N ILE A 168 6.08 11.53 5.58
CA ILE A 168 5.54 11.56 4.21
C ILE A 168 6.12 12.76 3.43
N MET A 169 6.24 13.92 4.08
CA MET A 169 6.84 15.11 3.45
C MET A 169 8.30 14.89 3.09
N ILE A 170 9.08 14.30 3.98
CA ILE A 170 10.49 13.96 3.70
C ILE A 170 10.57 12.97 2.54
N LEU A 171 9.76 11.92 2.55
CA LEU A 171 9.72 10.93 1.48
C LEU A 171 9.39 11.56 0.12
N SER A 172 8.45 12.50 0.10
CA SER A 172 8.06 13.24 -1.09
C SER A 172 9.16 14.21 -1.56
N LEU A 173 9.85 14.88 -0.62
CA LEU A 173 10.88 15.87 -0.93
C LEU A 173 12.16 15.23 -1.46
N ILE A 174 12.56 14.08 -0.92
CA ILE A 174 13.76 13.34 -1.39
C ILE A 174 13.64 12.98 -2.88
N HIS A 175 12.43 12.92 -3.39
CA HIS A 175 12.19 12.46 -4.76
C HIS A 175 12.01 13.60 -5.78
N ILE A 176 11.83 14.85 -5.36
CA ILE A 176 11.79 16.02 -6.26
C ILE A 176 13.21 16.44 -6.62
#